data_f208975473e61514232b8763bed5bb7e
#
_entry.id   f208975473e61514232b8763bed5bb7e
#
_cell.length_a   1.000
_cell.length_b   1.000
_cell.length_c   1.000
_cell.angle_alpha   90.00
_cell.angle_beta   90.00
_cell.angle_gamma   90.00
#
_symmetry.space_group_name_H-M   'P 1'
#
loop_
_entity.id
_entity.type
_entity.pdbx_description
1 polymer ?
#
loop_
_entity_poly.entity_id
_entity_poly.type
_entity_poly.pdbx_seq_one_letter_code
_entity_poly.pdbx_strand_id
1 'polypeptide(L)'
;LGDEEADKRYYSYLEALKEPDINYISVKISGIYAQTHALNYEESFPELVRRMSELYQAAIDNPYVDENGKKRAKFINLDMEEYKDAHLTMRLFKEVLSKPEFINYSAGIVVQSYLPDAWDFQTELIEFAKERCQRGGAPIKMRIVKGCNLDMETVVASLRGWENPVRPNKTEVDANYLHIIERGLMPENSQYLHIGMASHNLYTISYAYL
;
A
#
# COMPACT_ATOMS: atom_id res chain seq x y z
N LEU A 1 16.69 -10.35 3.53
CA LEU A 1 16.02 -11.45 4.23
C LEU A 1 16.23 -12.74 3.44
N GLY A 2 16.55 -13.86 4.12
CA GLY A 2 16.65 -15.17 3.45
C GLY A 2 15.25 -15.71 3.11
N ASP A 3 15.20 -16.65 2.16
CA ASP A 3 13.94 -17.26 1.70
C ASP A 3 13.13 -17.86 2.87
N GLU A 4 13.82 -18.55 3.81
CA GLU A 4 13.18 -19.12 4.99
C GLU A 4 12.50 -18.08 5.90
N GLU A 5 13.06 -16.88 6.03
CA GLU A 5 12.49 -15.83 6.88
C GLU A 5 11.28 -15.19 6.21
N ALA A 6 11.31 -14.96 4.90
CA ALA A 6 10.17 -14.48 4.13
C ALA A 6 9.02 -15.51 4.16
N ASP A 7 9.33 -16.80 4.00
CA ASP A 7 8.34 -17.87 4.11
C ASP A 7 7.70 -17.92 5.50
N LYS A 8 8.50 -17.82 6.57
CA LYS A 8 7.97 -17.74 7.94
C LYS A 8 7.03 -16.56 8.14
N ARG A 9 7.37 -15.38 7.60
CA ARG A 9 6.52 -14.19 7.68
C ARG A 9 5.25 -14.36 6.88
N TYR A 10 5.36 -14.87 5.66
CA TYR A 10 4.21 -15.16 4.82
C TYR A 10 3.21 -16.10 5.51
N TYR A 11 3.67 -17.22 6.08
CA TYR A 11 2.81 -18.13 6.83
C TYR A 11 2.26 -17.47 8.11
N SER A 12 3.03 -16.63 8.79
CA SER A 12 2.55 -15.85 9.93
C SER A 12 1.41 -14.91 9.56
N TYR A 13 1.45 -14.27 8.38
CA TYR A 13 0.33 -13.46 7.88
C TYR A 13 -0.93 -14.31 7.64
N LEU A 14 -0.79 -15.50 7.04
CA LEU A 14 -1.90 -16.43 6.84
C LEU A 14 -2.52 -16.89 8.16
N GLU A 15 -1.71 -17.23 9.16
CA GLU A 15 -2.19 -17.59 10.48
C GLU A 15 -2.89 -16.40 11.18
N ALA A 16 -2.31 -15.20 11.12
CA ALA A 16 -2.94 -14.00 11.67
C ALA A 16 -4.32 -13.73 11.04
N LEU A 17 -4.49 -14.00 9.77
CA LEU A 17 -5.78 -13.84 9.09
C LEU A 17 -6.84 -14.86 9.55
N LYS A 18 -6.48 -15.96 10.19
CA LYS A 18 -7.42 -16.92 10.78
C LYS A 18 -7.91 -16.50 12.17
N GLU A 19 -7.12 -15.66 12.88
CA GLU A 19 -7.44 -15.24 14.24
C GLU A 19 -8.68 -14.33 14.28
N PRO A 20 -9.72 -14.64 15.07
CA PRO A 20 -11.00 -13.92 15.04
C PRO A 20 -10.88 -12.45 15.49
N ASP A 21 -9.91 -12.13 16.35
CA ASP A 21 -9.70 -10.79 16.90
C ASP A 21 -8.87 -9.89 15.99
N ILE A 22 -8.27 -10.44 14.93
CA ILE A 22 -7.51 -9.67 13.94
C ILE A 22 -8.44 -9.33 12.77
N ASN A 23 -8.68 -8.03 12.56
CA ASN A 23 -9.47 -7.51 11.45
C ASN A 23 -8.65 -6.71 10.41
N TYR A 24 -7.40 -6.43 10.73
CA TYR A 24 -6.48 -5.63 9.92
C TYR A 24 -5.05 -6.16 10.05
N ILE A 25 -4.35 -6.28 8.91
CA ILE A 25 -2.90 -6.53 8.87
C ILE A 25 -2.22 -5.61 7.86
N SER A 26 -0.96 -5.26 8.12
CA SER A 26 -0.05 -4.67 7.13
C SER A 26 0.94 -5.71 6.66
N VAL A 27 1.12 -5.80 5.35
CA VAL A 27 2.08 -6.70 4.72
C VAL A 27 3.08 -5.93 3.88
N LYS A 28 4.27 -6.48 3.72
CA LYS A 28 5.36 -5.93 2.92
C LYS A 28 5.76 -6.93 1.85
N ILE A 29 6.16 -6.46 0.66
CA ILE A 29 6.60 -7.38 -0.40
C ILE A 29 7.77 -8.26 0.05
N SER A 30 8.73 -7.70 0.81
CA SER A 30 9.86 -8.44 1.39
C SER A 30 9.45 -9.51 2.41
N GLY A 31 8.28 -9.36 3.04
CA GLY A 31 7.69 -10.36 3.94
C GLY A 31 6.79 -11.38 3.24
N ILE A 32 6.47 -11.15 1.96
CA ILE A 32 5.72 -12.09 1.13
C ILE A 32 6.69 -13.00 0.38
N TYR A 33 7.77 -12.42 -0.16
CA TYR A 33 8.78 -13.15 -0.94
C TYR A 33 10.14 -12.46 -0.86
N ALA A 34 11.21 -13.23 -0.64
CA ALA A 34 12.54 -12.66 -0.42
C ALA A 34 13.29 -12.30 -1.70
N GLN A 35 13.04 -13.02 -2.80
CA GLN A 35 13.80 -12.87 -4.04
C GLN A 35 13.26 -11.74 -4.93
N THR A 36 13.08 -10.57 -4.35
CA THR A 36 12.59 -9.36 -5.06
C THR A 36 13.74 -8.47 -5.52
N HIS A 37 14.81 -9.04 -6.08
CA HIS A 37 15.90 -8.24 -6.63
C HIS A 37 15.53 -7.66 -8.00
N ALA A 38 15.90 -6.41 -8.26
CA ALA A 38 15.57 -5.68 -9.47
C ALA A 38 15.94 -6.42 -10.78
N LEU A 39 17.00 -7.25 -10.75
CA LEU A 39 17.42 -8.08 -11.87
C LEU A 39 16.53 -9.29 -12.15
N ASN A 40 15.60 -9.62 -11.25
CA ASN A 40 14.78 -10.84 -11.29
C ASN A 40 13.28 -10.57 -11.08
N TYR A 41 12.83 -9.31 -11.22
CA TYR A 41 11.43 -8.96 -10.95
C TYR A 41 10.44 -9.73 -11.80
N GLU A 42 10.71 -9.91 -13.09
CA GLU A 42 9.78 -10.60 -13.98
C GLU A 42 9.65 -12.10 -13.65
N GLU A 43 10.73 -12.74 -13.18
CA GLU A 43 10.70 -14.14 -12.73
C GLU A 43 10.01 -14.31 -11.38
N SER A 44 10.19 -13.33 -10.46
CA SER A 44 9.62 -13.36 -9.12
C SER A 44 8.16 -12.89 -9.06
N PHE A 45 7.73 -12.10 -10.03
CA PHE A 45 6.43 -11.46 -10.03
C PHE A 45 5.23 -12.44 -9.99
N PRO A 46 5.21 -13.55 -10.75
CA PRO A 46 4.14 -14.54 -10.66
C PRO A 46 3.97 -15.13 -9.27
N GLU A 47 5.08 -15.37 -8.55
CA GLU A 47 5.03 -15.88 -7.17
C GLU A 47 4.51 -14.83 -6.18
N LEU A 48 4.91 -13.57 -6.34
CA LEU A 48 4.34 -12.46 -5.58
C LEU A 48 2.83 -12.34 -5.78
N VAL A 49 2.37 -12.42 -7.04
CA VAL A 49 0.95 -12.38 -7.40
C VAL A 49 0.20 -13.57 -6.77
N ARG A 50 0.77 -14.77 -6.81
CA ARG A 50 0.18 -15.96 -6.20
C ARG A 50 0.03 -15.79 -4.69
N ARG A 51 1.11 -15.45 -3.98
CA ARG A 51 1.11 -15.29 -2.52
C ARG A 51 0.20 -14.16 -2.06
N MET A 52 0.21 -13.02 -2.74
CA MET A 52 -0.67 -11.91 -2.41
C MET A 52 -2.14 -12.26 -2.66
N SER A 53 -2.44 -13.03 -3.71
CA SER A 53 -3.79 -13.54 -3.96
C SER A 53 -4.26 -14.48 -2.85
N GLU A 54 -3.40 -15.36 -2.35
CA GLU A 54 -3.71 -16.23 -1.22
C GLU A 54 -4.00 -15.44 0.06
N LEU A 55 -3.25 -14.36 0.32
CA LEU A 55 -3.52 -13.49 1.47
C LEU A 55 -4.89 -12.79 1.34
N TYR A 56 -5.23 -12.25 0.17
CA TYR A 56 -6.53 -11.62 -0.06
C TYR A 56 -7.67 -12.64 0.05
N GLN A 57 -7.49 -13.84 -0.49
CA GLN A 57 -8.47 -14.90 -0.35
C GLN A 57 -8.66 -15.30 1.13
N ALA A 58 -7.57 -15.46 1.88
CA ALA A 58 -7.64 -15.76 3.32
C ALA A 58 -8.36 -14.66 4.11
N ALA A 59 -8.18 -13.39 3.75
CA ALA A 59 -8.89 -12.27 4.37
C ALA A 59 -10.40 -12.29 4.08
N ILE A 60 -10.79 -12.75 2.91
CA ILE A 60 -12.20 -12.91 2.51
C ILE A 60 -12.85 -14.12 3.22
N ASP A 61 -12.14 -15.24 3.27
CA ASP A 61 -12.64 -16.52 3.81
C ASP A 61 -12.74 -16.54 5.34
N ASN A 62 -11.99 -15.65 6.02
CA ASN A 62 -12.01 -15.51 7.48
C ASN A 62 -12.56 -14.14 7.91
N PRO A 63 -13.83 -13.82 7.62
CA PRO A 63 -14.39 -12.51 7.92
C PRO A 63 -14.49 -12.28 9.43
N TYR A 64 -14.38 -11.03 9.85
CA TYR A 64 -14.74 -10.61 11.20
C TYR A 64 -16.17 -10.07 11.23
N VAL A 65 -16.75 -9.97 12.44
CA VAL A 65 -18.07 -9.36 12.66
C VAL A 65 -17.84 -7.94 13.17
N ASP A 66 -18.35 -6.94 12.45
CA ASP A 66 -18.25 -5.53 12.87
C ASP A 66 -19.22 -5.22 14.03
N GLU A 67 -19.14 -4.02 14.59
CA GLU A 67 -19.95 -3.52 15.71
C GLU A 67 -21.47 -3.55 15.43
N ASN A 68 -21.87 -3.60 14.16
CA ASN A 68 -23.25 -3.70 13.71
C ASN A 68 -23.69 -5.14 13.44
N GLY A 69 -22.86 -6.14 13.78
CA GLY A 69 -23.14 -7.55 13.55
C GLY A 69 -22.97 -8.02 12.09
N LYS A 70 -22.39 -7.19 11.21
CA LYS A 70 -22.20 -7.51 9.81
C LYS A 70 -20.85 -8.20 9.59
N LYS A 71 -20.85 -9.30 8.84
CA LYS A 71 -19.62 -9.95 8.40
C LYS A 71 -18.89 -9.10 7.38
N ARG A 72 -17.59 -8.88 7.61
CA ARG A 72 -16.72 -8.13 6.73
C ARG A 72 -15.42 -8.89 6.49
N ALA A 73 -14.92 -8.87 5.25
CA ALA A 73 -13.58 -9.34 4.96
C ALA A 73 -12.54 -8.55 5.78
N LYS A 74 -11.51 -9.22 6.24
CA LYS A 74 -10.40 -8.57 6.94
C LYS A 74 -9.66 -7.65 5.99
N PHE A 75 -9.09 -6.57 6.51
CA PHE A 75 -8.42 -5.57 5.70
C PHE A 75 -6.92 -5.83 5.64
N ILE A 76 -6.37 -5.86 4.43
CA ILE A 76 -4.93 -5.94 4.21
C ILE A 76 -4.44 -4.63 3.61
N ASN A 77 -3.41 -4.06 4.21
CA ASN A 77 -2.70 -2.90 3.71
C ASN A 77 -1.31 -3.33 3.21
N LEU A 78 -1.00 -3.00 1.96
CA LEU A 78 0.32 -3.24 1.38
C LEU A 78 1.22 -2.05 1.68
N ASP A 79 2.23 -2.27 2.53
CA ASP A 79 3.17 -1.23 2.92
C ASP A 79 4.22 -0.99 1.84
N MET A 80 4.57 0.28 1.64
CA MET A 80 5.67 0.71 0.79
C MET A 80 6.98 0.63 1.59
N GLU A 81 8.02 0.08 0.99
CA GLU A 81 9.33 -0.06 1.62
C GLU A 81 10.35 0.90 0.97
N GLU A 82 11.37 0.38 0.30
CA GLU A 82 12.40 1.18 -0.37
C GLU A 82 11.89 1.71 -1.72
N TYR A 83 12.43 2.83 -2.16
CA TYR A 83 12.07 3.45 -3.45
C TYR A 83 12.22 2.49 -4.63
N LYS A 84 13.29 1.69 -4.64
CA LYS A 84 13.54 0.71 -5.71
C LYS A 84 12.37 -0.28 -5.92
N ASP A 85 11.60 -0.54 -4.88
CA ASP A 85 10.51 -1.53 -4.88
C ASP A 85 9.13 -0.85 -5.06
N ALA A 86 9.07 0.48 -5.11
CA ALA A 86 7.83 1.23 -5.14
C ALA A 86 6.96 0.89 -6.35
N HIS A 87 7.53 0.88 -7.55
CA HIS A 87 6.80 0.52 -8.78
C HIS A 87 6.35 -0.93 -8.80
N LEU A 88 7.17 -1.85 -8.26
CA LEU A 88 6.80 -3.27 -8.12
C LEU A 88 5.60 -3.43 -7.18
N THR A 89 5.61 -2.72 -6.05
CA THR A 89 4.52 -2.72 -5.07
C THR A 89 3.22 -2.19 -5.69
N MET A 90 3.28 -1.10 -6.44
CA MET A 90 2.14 -0.55 -7.18
C MET A 90 1.60 -1.53 -8.22
N ARG A 91 2.48 -2.13 -9.01
CA ARG A 91 2.13 -3.14 -10.02
C ARG A 91 1.45 -4.35 -9.38
N LEU A 92 2.03 -4.91 -8.31
CA LEU A 92 1.48 -6.05 -7.59
C LEU A 92 0.06 -5.77 -7.06
N PHE A 93 -0.12 -4.63 -6.40
CA PHE A 93 -1.40 -4.23 -5.85
C PHE A 93 -2.50 -4.18 -6.92
N LYS A 94 -2.23 -3.52 -8.04
CA LYS A 94 -3.19 -3.39 -9.15
C LYS A 94 -3.44 -4.73 -9.85
N GLU A 95 -2.39 -5.49 -10.13
CA GLU A 95 -2.50 -6.79 -10.80
C GLU A 95 -3.41 -7.74 -10.02
N VAL A 96 -3.17 -7.89 -8.72
CA VAL A 96 -3.97 -8.81 -7.90
C VAL A 96 -5.41 -8.32 -7.76
N LEU A 97 -5.63 -7.04 -7.47
CA LEU A 97 -6.99 -6.48 -7.33
C LEU A 97 -7.76 -6.39 -8.65
N SER A 98 -7.11 -6.54 -9.80
CA SER A 98 -7.77 -6.59 -11.10
C SER A 98 -8.42 -7.94 -11.40
N LYS A 99 -8.09 -8.98 -10.62
CA LYS A 99 -8.67 -10.31 -10.80
C LYS A 99 -10.17 -10.31 -10.47
N PRO A 100 -11.00 -11.04 -11.22
CA PRO A 100 -12.45 -11.07 -11.01
C PRO A 100 -12.86 -11.45 -9.58
N GLU A 101 -12.16 -12.38 -8.96
CA GLU A 101 -12.43 -12.86 -7.60
C GLU A 101 -12.22 -11.78 -6.53
N PHE A 102 -11.40 -10.75 -6.81
CA PHE A 102 -11.10 -9.67 -5.87
C PHE A 102 -11.79 -8.35 -6.23
N ILE A 103 -12.67 -8.33 -7.24
CA ILE A 103 -13.31 -7.09 -7.67
C ILE A 103 -14.10 -6.41 -6.55
N ASN A 104 -14.67 -7.16 -5.64
CA ASN A 104 -15.44 -6.67 -4.48
C ASN A 104 -14.63 -6.57 -3.19
N TYR A 105 -13.33 -6.88 -3.23
CA TYR A 105 -12.46 -6.79 -2.06
C TYR A 105 -11.79 -5.42 -1.99
N SER A 106 -11.97 -4.70 -0.88
CA SER A 106 -11.30 -3.42 -0.62
C SER A 106 -9.99 -3.66 0.14
N ALA A 107 -8.88 -3.34 -0.48
CA ALA A 107 -7.55 -3.39 0.14
C ALA A 107 -6.91 -2.01 0.19
N GLY A 108 -5.80 -1.89 0.91
CA GLY A 108 -5.06 -0.65 1.05
C GLY A 108 -3.62 -0.75 0.51
N ILE A 109 -3.08 0.40 0.13
CA ILE A 109 -1.67 0.58 -0.23
C ILE A 109 -1.14 1.85 0.41
N VAL A 110 0.17 1.89 0.67
CA VAL A 110 0.85 3.07 1.22
C VAL A 110 1.50 3.89 0.10
N VAL A 111 1.40 5.21 0.21
CA VAL A 111 2.16 6.16 -0.60
C VAL A 111 2.98 7.05 0.33
N GLN A 112 4.26 7.25 -0.01
CA GLN A 112 5.24 8.00 0.78
C GLN A 112 5.44 9.39 0.17
N SER A 113 5.03 10.46 0.85
CA SER A 113 5.09 11.83 0.31
C SER A 113 6.48 12.41 0.18
N TYR A 114 7.50 11.78 0.79
CA TYR A 114 8.88 12.21 0.61
C TYR A 114 9.44 11.88 -0.79
N LEU A 115 8.74 11.01 -1.56
CA LEU A 115 9.08 10.71 -2.94
C LEU A 115 8.48 11.76 -3.88
N PRO A 116 9.23 12.28 -4.86
CA PRO A 116 8.67 13.12 -5.92
C PRO A 116 7.53 12.42 -6.67
N ASP A 117 7.66 11.12 -6.92
CA ASP A 117 6.71 10.28 -7.67
C ASP A 117 5.38 10.03 -6.91
N ALA A 118 5.28 10.46 -5.64
CA ALA A 118 4.08 10.21 -4.83
C ALA A 118 2.80 10.79 -5.47
N TRP A 119 2.92 11.90 -6.20
CA TRP A 119 1.80 12.48 -6.95
C TRP A 119 1.36 11.59 -8.12
N ASP A 120 2.31 11.02 -8.85
CA ASP A 120 2.04 10.13 -9.97
C ASP A 120 1.46 8.80 -9.48
N PHE A 121 1.98 8.25 -8.39
CA PHE A 121 1.39 7.08 -7.72
C PHE A 121 -0.06 7.34 -7.29
N GLN A 122 -0.35 8.49 -6.72
CA GLN A 122 -1.74 8.83 -6.39
C GLN A 122 -2.61 8.95 -7.64
N THR A 123 -2.10 9.54 -8.73
CA THR A 123 -2.83 9.66 -10.01
C THR A 123 -3.21 8.27 -10.52
N GLU A 124 -2.24 7.38 -10.57
CA GLU A 124 -2.41 6.00 -11.00
C GLU A 124 -3.43 5.22 -10.14
N LEU A 125 -3.39 5.43 -8.82
CA LEU A 125 -4.35 4.81 -7.89
C LEU A 125 -5.77 5.37 -8.04
N ILE A 126 -5.92 6.68 -8.29
CA ILE A 126 -7.23 7.30 -8.54
C ILE A 126 -7.85 6.74 -9.83
N GLU A 127 -7.08 6.68 -10.91
CA GLU A 127 -7.53 6.14 -12.19
C GLU A 127 -7.92 4.67 -12.06
N PHE A 128 -7.06 3.85 -11.47
CA PHE A 128 -7.34 2.46 -11.19
C PHE A 128 -8.60 2.26 -10.34
N ALA A 129 -8.78 3.04 -9.28
CA ALA A 129 -9.95 2.97 -8.41
C ALA A 129 -11.23 3.36 -9.14
N LYS A 130 -11.20 4.41 -9.97
CA LYS A 130 -12.34 4.84 -10.82
C LYS A 130 -12.75 3.75 -11.80
N GLU A 131 -11.81 3.21 -12.57
CA GLU A 131 -12.08 2.13 -13.52
C GLU A 131 -12.67 0.90 -12.84
N ARG A 132 -12.10 0.53 -11.69
CA ARG A 132 -12.58 -0.59 -10.88
C ARG A 132 -14.02 -0.40 -10.42
N CYS A 133 -14.36 0.77 -9.87
CA CYS A 133 -15.70 1.08 -9.39
C CYS A 133 -16.71 1.20 -10.55
N GLN A 134 -16.31 1.73 -11.70
CA GLN A 134 -17.16 1.75 -12.91
C GLN A 134 -17.52 0.34 -13.40
N ARG A 135 -16.68 -0.65 -13.13
CA ARG A 135 -16.94 -2.07 -13.40
C ARG A 135 -17.75 -2.75 -12.29
N GLY A 136 -18.28 -1.99 -11.33
CA GLY A 136 -19.05 -2.50 -10.19
C GLY A 136 -18.20 -3.01 -9.02
N GLY A 137 -16.90 -2.74 -9.02
CA GLY A 137 -15.98 -3.17 -7.96
C GLY A 137 -15.97 -2.24 -6.74
N ALA A 138 -15.33 -2.72 -5.67
CA ALA A 138 -15.18 -1.96 -4.44
C ALA A 138 -14.12 -0.86 -4.56
N PRO A 139 -14.26 0.28 -3.83
CA PRO A 139 -13.22 1.27 -3.69
C PRO A 139 -11.99 0.69 -2.99
N ILE A 140 -10.85 1.34 -3.17
CA ILE A 140 -9.59 1.00 -2.50
C ILE A 140 -9.22 2.06 -1.47
N LYS A 141 -8.22 1.76 -0.62
CA LYS A 141 -7.69 2.72 0.35
C LYS A 141 -6.24 3.07 0.05
N MET A 142 -5.90 4.33 0.23
CA MET A 142 -4.52 4.80 0.19
C MET A 142 -4.15 5.40 1.54
N ARG A 143 -3.15 4.79 2.23
CA ARG A 143 -2.57 5.38 3.42
C ARG A 143 -1.41 6.27 3.00
N ILE A 144 -1.52 7.57 3.26
CA ILE A 144 -0.44 8.52 3.03
C ILE A 144 0.44 8.62 4.28
N VAL A 145 1.75 8.47 4.08
CA VAL A 145 2.79 8.67 5.10
C VAL A 145 3.81 9.68 4.58
N LYS A 146 4.58 10.31 5.49
CA LYS A 146 5.67 11.19 5.06
C LYS A 146 6.83 10.39 4.46
N GLY A 147 7.16 9.25 5.04
CA GLY A 147 8.24 8.35 4.70
C GLY A 147 9.12 8.08 5.92
N CYS A 148 9.69 6.87 6.00
CA CYS A 148 10.51 6.45 7.16
C CYS A 148 11.96 6.12 6.80
N ASN A 149 12.29 6.02 5.51
CA ASN A 149 13.61 5.56 5.04
C ASN A 149 14.48 6.69 4.46
N LEU A 150 14.19 7.95 4.78
CA LEU A 150 14.86 9.13 4.19
C LEU A 150 16.38 9.06 4.29
N ASP A 151 16.91 8.73 5.48
CA ASP A 151 18.35 8.63 5.70
C ASP A 151 18.95 7.45 4.94
N MET A 152 18.27 6.32 4.92
CA MET A 152 18.70 5.12 4.20
C MET A 152 18.74 5.37 2.70
N GLU A 153 17.70 5.94 2.12
CA GLU A 153 17.63 6.29 0.68
C GLU A 153 18.75 7.24 0.28
N THR A 154 18.97 8.26 1.11
CA THR A 154 20.06 9.25 0.88
C THR A 154 21.45 8.60 0.93
N VAL A 155 21.70 7.74 1.92
CA VAL A 155 22.99 7.03 2.04
C VAL A 155 23.21 6.08 0.87
N VAL A 156 22.20 5.28 0.52
CA VAL A 156 22.30 4.33 -0.61
C VAL A 156 22.53 5.07 -1.92
N ALA A 157 21.80 6.15 -2.18
CA ALA A 157 21.99 6.97 -3.38
C ALA A 157 23.43 7.53 -3.44
N SER A 158 23.92 8.08 -2.33
CA SER A 158 25.30 8.61 -2.24
C SER A 158 26.36 7.54 -2.49
N LEU A 159 26.22 6.34 -1.87
CA LEU A 159 27.18 5.24 -2.02
C LEU A 159 27.22 4.68 -3.45
N ARG A 160 26.11 4.74 -4.16
CA ARG A 160 25.99 4.22 -5.52
C ARG A 160 26.17 5.27 -6.60
N GLY A 161 26.34 6.54 -6.23
CA GLY A 161 26.40 7.66 -7.17
C GLY A 161 25.09 7.87 -7.94
N TRP A 162 23.94 7.51 -7.33
CA TRP A 162 22.62 7.72 -7.89
C TRP A 162 22.05 9.07 -7.47
N GLU A 163 21.10 9.57 -8.24
CA GLU A 163 20.30 10.71 -7.82
C GLU A 163 19.49 10.33 -6.54
N ASN A 164 19.45 11.27 -5.59
CA ASN A 164 18.69 11.02 -4.36
C ASN A 164 17.19 10.97 -4.67
N PRO A 165 16.49 9.86 -4.42
CA PRO A 165 15.09 9.70 -4.78
C PRO A 165 14.12 10.43 -3.86
N VAL A 166 14.60 11.11 -2.81
CA VAL A 166 13.75 11.77 -1.81
C VAL A 166 13.81 13.28 -1.91
N ARG A 167 12.74 13.97 -1.52
CA ARG A 167 12.68 15.43 -1.46
C ARG A 167 13.73 15.98 -0.52
N PRO A 168 14.35 17.13 -0.85
CA PRO A 168 15.57 17.59 -0.18
C PRO A 168 15.35 18.06 1.26
N ASN A 169 14.13 18.39 1.65
CA ASN A 169 13.86 18.93 2.98
C ASN A 169 12.44 18.64 3.47
N LYS A 170 12.28 18.74 4.79
CA LYS A 170 11.00 18.47 5.48
C LYS A 170 9.86 19.36 4.99
N THR A 171 10.11 20.61 4.64
CA THR A 171 9.07 21.56 4.19
C THR A 171 8.43 21.09 2.89
N GLU A 172 9.23 20.60 1.95
CA GLU A 172 8.73 20.04 0.69
C GLU A 172 7.98 18.74 0.90
N VAL A 173 8.45 17.87 1.81
CA VAL A 173 7.74 16.65 2.19
C VAL A 173 6.37 16.99 2.80
N ASP A 174 6.32 17.97 3.71
CA ASP A 174 5.09 18.39 4.36
C ASP A 174 4.10 19.03 3.35
N ALA A 175 4.60 19.86 2.44
CA ALA A 175 3.78 20.46 1.38
C ALA A 175 3.19 19.38 0.45
N ASN A 176 4.01 18.44 -0.02
CA ASN A 176 3.56 17.34 -0.85
C ASN A 176 2.55 16.44 -0.14
N TYR A 177 2.76 16.19 1.15
CA TYR A 177 1.83 15.43 1.99
C TYR A 177 0.44 16.07 2.01
N LEU A 178 0.36 17.40 2.21
CA LEU A 178 -0.91 18.14 2.22
C LEU A 178 -1.58 18.14 0.84
N HIS A 179 -0.83 18.38 -0.24
CA HIS A 179 -1.37 18.35 -1.61
C HIS A 179 -1.98 16.98 -1.96
N ILE A 180 -1.33 15.88 -1.56
CA ILE A 180 -1.85 14.53 -1.80
C ILE A 180 -3.14 14.30 -1.00
N ILE A 181 -3.21 14.80 0.24
CA ILE A 181 -4.42 14.72 1.07
C ILE A 181 -5.56 15.52 0.43
N GLU A 182 -5.34 16.79 0.10
CA GLU A 182 -6.34 17.65 -0.52
C GLU A 182 -6.93 16.98 -1.77
N ARG A 183 -6.07 16.55 -2.68
CA ARG A 183 -6.52 15.88 -3.91
C ARG A 183 -7.31 14.60 -3.63
N GLY A 184 -6.86 13.79 -2.67
CA GLY A 184 -7.53 12.55 -2.32
C GLY A 184 -8.90 12.76 -1.68
N LEU A 185 -9.09 13.86 -0.95
CA LEU A 185 -10.34 14.21 -0.29
C LEU A 185 -11.35 14.92 -1.21
N MET A 186 -10.94 15.35 -2.41
CA MET A 186 -11.88 15.91 -3.39
C MET A 186 -13.03 14.95 -3.67
N PRO A 187 -14.30 15.41 -3.74
CA PRO A 187 -15.48 14.55 -3.92
C PRO A 187 -15.38 13.60 -5.11
N GLU A 188 -14.78 14.06 -6.21
CA GLU A 188 -14.58 13.28 -7.44
C GLU A 188 -13.55 12.14 -7.28
N ASN A 189 -12.76 12.12 -6.20
CA ASN A 189 -11.75 11.10 -5.90
C ASN A 189 -12.12 10.25 -4.68
N SER A 190 -12.62 10.88 -3.61
CA SER A 190 -12.85 10.24 -2.32
C SER A 190 -13.90 9.14 -2.34
N GLN A 191 -14.80 9.14 -3.31
CA GLN A 191 -15.77 8.07 -3.52
C GLN A 191 -15.15 6.76 -4.04
N TYR A 192 -13.95 6.82 -4.63
CA TYR A 192 -13.24 5.68 -5.21
C TYR A 192 -11.96 5.31 -4.45
N LEU A 193 -11.24 6.34 -3.98
CA LEU A 193 -9.99 6.20 -3.24
C LEU A 193 -10.14 6.80 -1.85
N HIS A 194 -10.29 5.95 -0.86
CA HIS A 194 -10.40 6.40 0.53
C HIS A 194 -9.01 6.72 1.10
N ILE A 195 -8.87 7.89 1.72
CA ILE A 195 -7.59 8.35 2.27
C ILE A 195 -7.48 7.95 3.74
N GLY A 196 -6.38 7.26 4.07
CA GLY A 196 -5.92 7.05 5.42
C GLY A 196 -4.71 7.95 5.71
N MET A 197 -4.88 8.92 6.57
CA MET A 197 -3.82 9.86 6.92
C MET A 197 -3.03 9.38 8.13
N ALA A 198 -1.72 9.14 7.97
CA ALA A 198 -0.82 8.79 9.05
C ALA A 198 -0.03 10.04 9.49
N SER A 199 -0.44 10.65 10.61
CA SER A 199 0.22 11.82 11.18
C SER A 199 0.01 11.88 12.68
N HIS A 200 1.02 12.36 13.41
CA HIS A 200 0.91 12.79 14.82
C HIS A 200 0.81 14.31 14.97
N ASN A 201 0.89 15.05 13.85
CA ASN A 201 0.83 16.50 13.86
C ASN A 201 -0.63 16.95 13.86
N LEU A 202 -1.05 17.60 14.97
CA LEU A 202 -2.43 18.06 15.17
C LEU A 202 -2.89 19.06 14.11
N TYR A 203 -2.02 19.93 13.63
CA TYR A 203 -2.35 20.89 12.55
C TYR A 203 -2.66 20.17 11.25
N THR A 204 -1.85 19.17 10.90
CA THR A 204 -2.07 18.35 9.71
C THR A 204 -3.38 17.56 9.81
N ILE A 205 -3.67 17.01 11.00
CA ILE A 205 -4.92 16.27 11.25
C ILE A 205 -6.12 17.22 11.13
N SER A 206 -6.07 18.38 11.80
CA SER A 206 -7.14 19.39 11.75
C SER A 206 -7.41 19.87 10.31
N TYR A 207 -6.35 20.09 9.55
CA TYR A 207 -6.44 20.49 8.14
C TYR A 207 -7.22 19.49 7.28
N ALA A 208 -7.03 18.21 7.51
CA ALA A 208 -7.72 17.16 6.74
C ALA A 208 -9.20 16.97 7.16
N TYR A 209 -9.61 17.53 8.32
CA TYR A 209 -11.00 17.51 8.79
C TYR A 209 -11.82 18.71 8.34
N LEU A 210 -11.19 19.75 7.82
CA LEU A 210 -11.84 20.96 7.29
C LEU A 210 -12.29 20.77 5.85
#